data_3d7d395d49e67b8caa47aeadeb2478b7
#
_entry.id   3d7d395d49e67b8caa47aeadeb2478b7
#
_cell.length_a   1.000
_cell.length_b   1.000
_cell.length_c   1.000
_cell.angle_alpha   90.00
_cell.angle_beta   90.00
_cell.angle_gamma   90.00
#
_symmetry.space_group_name_H-M   'P 1'
#
loop_
_entity.id
_entity.type
_entity.pdbx_description
1 polymer ?
#
loop_
_entity_poly.entity_id
_entity_poly.type
_entity_poly.pdbx_seq_one_letter_code
_entity_poly.pdbx_strand_id
1 'polypeptide(L)'
;MQKYLPVFLLTLLLLAGWQQKWWKSTPAPSSTGSRPVVARSNSASPAIEGEVINRHAHLEYTKHAICRMDCRQVTRAEVEEILAEGKVNPEKSNPNDQPCPTYALEGYSREGQHLRIVFAPCDSQHAKVITCIDLDKEWTCHCD
;
A
#
# COMPACT_ATOMS: atom_id res chain seq x y z
N MET A 1 25.07 -46.29 -12.42
CA MET A 1 24.73 -45.07 -11.62
C MET A 1 25.79 -43.96 -11.77
N GLN A 2 26.53 -43.90 -12.86
CA GLN A 2 27.67 -42.97 -13.04
C GLN A 2 27.43 -41.88 -14.09
N LYS A 3 26.25 -41.81 -14.68
CA LYS A 3 25.95 -40.90 -15.80
C LYS A 3 25.44 -39.50 -15.37
N TYR A 4 25.06 -39.33 -14.10
CA TYR A 4 24.49 -38.07 -13.62
C TYR A 4 25.45 -37.21 -12.73
N LEU A 5 26.65 -37.75 -12.47
CA LEU A 5 27.66 -37.07 -11.66
C LEU A 5 28.08 -35.70 -12.24
N PRO A 6 28.30 -35.54 -13.58
CA PRO A 6 28.74 -34.26 -14.14
C PRO A 6 27.64 -33.18 -14.07
N VAL A 7 26.38 -33.57 -14.16
CA VAL A 7 25.26 -32.61 -14.09
C VAL A 7 25.08 -32.07 -12.68
N PHE A 8 25.28 -32.91 -11.65
CA PHE A 8 25.20 -32.50 -10.23
C PHE A 8 26.34 -31.57 -9.86
N LEU A 9 27.56 -31.78 -10.38
CA LEU A 9 28.70 -30.89 -10.16
C LEU A 9 28.51 -29.51 -10.79
N LEU A 10 27.90 -29.46 -11.98
CA LEU A 10 27.64 -28.22 -12.70
C LEU A 10 26.56 -27.35 -11.99
N THR A 11 25.51 -27.99 -11.44
CA THR A 11 24.48 -27.29 -10.67
C THR A 11 25.00 -26.75 -9.35
N LEU A 12 25.90 -27.47 -8.67
CA LEU A 12 26.55 -27.01 -7.43
C LEU A 12 27.46 -25.81 -7.67
N LEU A 13 28.19 -25.76 -8.79
CA LEU A 13 29.05 -24.62 -9.14
C LEU A 13 28.23 -23.37 -9.48
N LEU A 14 27.06 -23.53 -10.11
CA LEU A 14 26.17 -22.40 -10.42
C LEU A 14 25.52 -21.81 -9.15
N LEU A 15 25.18 -22.67 -8.18
CA LEU A 15 24.63 -22.22 -6.88
C LEU A 15 25.68 -21.52 -6.02
N ALA A 16 26.94 -21.96 -6.05
CA ALA A 16 28.04 -21.33 -5.32
C ALA A 16 28.39 -19.95 -5.89
N GLY A 17 28.24 -19.75 -7.22
CA GLY A 17 28.50 -18.46 -7.87
C GLY A 17 27.46 -17.37 -7.51
N TRP A 18 26.26 -17.77 -7.14
CA TRP A 18 25.19 -16.83 -6.78
C TRP A 18 25.32 -16.26 -5.38
N GLN A 19 25.96 -17.00 -4.46
CA GLN A 19 26.15 -16.54 -3.08
C GLN A 19 27.23 -15.48 -2.91
N GLN A 20 28.18 -15.38 -3.83
CA GLN A 20 29.29 -14.41 -3.71
C GLN A 20 28.96 -12.99 -4.18
N LYS A 21 27.81 -12.76 -4.83
CA LYS A 21 27.41 -11.41 -5.29
C LYS A 21 26.71 -10.55 -4.24
N TRP A 22 26.37 -11.11 -3.08
CA TRP A 22 25.57 -10.40 -2.07
C TRP A 22 26.38 -9.75 -0.96
N TRP A 23 27.72 -9.93 -0.92
CA TRP A 23 28.51 -9.42 0.19
C TRP A 23 29.64 -8.45 -0.21
N LYS A 24 29.32 -7.45 -1.03
CA LYS A 24 30.19 -6.28 -1.17
C LYS A 24 29.49 -5.05 -0.62
N SER A 25 29.54 -4.91 0.69
CA SER A 25 29.26 -3.65 1.39
C SER A 25 30.45 -2.70 1.16
N THR A 26 30.20 -1.63 0.46
CA THR A 26 31.17 -0.52 0.31
C THR A 26 31.14 0.34 1.57
N PRO A 27 32.27 0.66 2.22
CA PRO A 27 32.29 1.59 3.34
C PRO A 27 32.14 3.03 2.84
N ALA A 28 31.35 3.82 3.59
CA ALA A 28 31.15 5.24 3.37
C ALA A 28 32.41 6.04 3.69
N PRO A 29 32.76 7.07 2.89
CA PRO A 29 33.76 8.06 3.29
C PRO A 29 33.12 9.13 4.18
N SER A 30 33.69 9.30 5.36
CA SER A 30 33.51 10.47 6.21
C SER A 30 34.24 11.67 5.59
N SER A 31 33.56 12.78 5.35
CA SER A 31 34.20 14.08 5.18
C SER A 31 33.41 15.18 5.84
N THR A 32 34.01 15.73 6.85
CA THR A 32 33.77 17.03 7.49
C THR A 32 33.95 18.15 6.47
N GLY A 33 33.02 19.10 6.42
CA GLY A 33 33.30 20.36 5.73
C GLY A 33 32.08 21.18 5.35
N SER A 34 31.75 22.19 6.18
CA SER A 34 31.29 23.53 5.85
C SER A 34 30.05 23.77 4.94
N ARG A 35 29.06 24.42 5.56
CA ARG A 35 27.94 25.15 4.89
C ARG A 35 28.42 26.12 3.83
N PRO A 36 27.62 26.34 2.77
CA PRO A 36 26.83 27.57 2.75
C PRO A 36 25.33 27.37 2.42
N VAL A 37 24.62 28.37 2.83
CA VAL A 37 23.18 28.60 2.73
C VAL A 37 22.78 28.97 1.29
N VAL A 38 21.48 28.69 0.97
CA VAL A 38 20.63 29.26 -0.10
C VAL A 38 20.56 28.46 -1.41
N ALA A 39 19.44 27.77 -1.57
CA ALA A 39 18.45 28.11 -2.60
C ALA A 39 17.18 27.29 -2.35
N ARG A 40 16.10 27.97 -2.05
CA ARG A 40 14.74 27.41 -2.13
C ARG A 40 14.48 26.98 -3.56
N SER A 41 14.25 25.72 -3.77
CA SER A 41 13.42 25.25 -4.86
C SER A 41 12.19 24.59 -4.24
N ASN A 42 11.07 25.27 -4.33
CA ASN A 42 9.75 24.76 -4.07
C ASN A 42 9.48 23.64 -5.08
N SER A 43 9.75 22.43 -4.72
CA SER A 43 9.03 21.28 -5.23
C SER A 43 8.23 20.76 -4.04
N ALA A 44 6.99 21.19 -3.99
CA ALA A 44 6.01 20.65 -3.07
C ALA A 44 5.82 19.18 -3.39
N SER A 45 6.59 18.35 -2.71
CA SER A 45 6.21 16.96 -2.48
C SER A 45 5.14 17.01 -1.41
N PRO A 46 3.93 16.52 -1.62
CA PRO A 46 2.94 16.45 -0.54
C PRO A 46 3.35 15.33 0.41
N ALA A 47 4.21 15.67 1.36
CA ALA A 47 4.41 14.86 2.54
C ALA A 47 3.21 15.09 3.48
N ILE A 48 2.11 14.39 3.25
CA ILE A 48 0.99 14.23 4.20
C ILE A 48 0.38 12.82 4.06
N GLU A 49 1.19 11.78 3.91
CA GLU A 49 0.66 10.42 3.86
C GLU A 49 0.44 9.76 5.22
N GLY A 50 0.83 10.41 6.32
CA GLY A 50 0.71 9.81 7.67
C GLY A 50 -0.37 10.42 8.57
N GLU A 51 -0.95 11.57 8.22
CA GLU A 51 -1.73 12.36 9.17
C GLU A 51 -3.21 12.57 8.77
N VAL A 52 -3.58 12.16 7.57
CA VAL A 52 -4.92 12.47 7.03
C VAL A 52 -5.99 11.51 7.54
N ILE A 53 -5.60 10.28 7.89
CA ILE A 53 -6.50 9.25 8.44
C ILE A 53 -5.74 8.40 9.46
N ASN A 54 -6.37 8.18 10.62
CA ASN A 54 -5.83 7.26 11.61
C ASN A 54 -5.85 5.82 11.06
N ARG A 55 -4.67 5.24 10.86
CA ARG A 55 -4.48 3.88 10.31
C ARG A 55 -4.99 2.76 11.23
N HIS A 56 -5.31 3.09 12.48
CA HIS A 56 -5.85 2.20 13.50
C HIS A 56 -7.27 2.61 13.93
N ALA A 57 -7.97 3.41 13.12
CA ALA A 57 -9.33 3.83 13.42
C ALA A 57 -10.28 2.62 13.51
N HIS A 58 -11.23 2.69 14.43
CA HIS A 58 -12.34 1.72 14.46
C HIS A 58 -13.22 1.91 13.23
N LEU A 59 -13.47 0.83 12.49
CA LEU A 59 -14.20 0.88 11.23
C LEU A 59 -15.68 0.62 11.43
N GLU A 60 -16.51 1.54 10.94
CA GLU A 60 -17.95 1.39 10.79
C GLU A 60 -18.28 1.18 9.29
N TYR A 61 -19.09 0.17 9.00
CA TYR A 61 -19.41 -0.18 7.62
C TYR A 61 -20.80 0.32 7.24
N THR A 62 -20.90 1.12 6.18
CA THR A 62 -22.20 1.49 5.63
C THR A 62 -22.87 0.28 4.95
N LYS A 63 -24.20 0.30 4.82
CA LYS A 63 -24.93 -0.76 4.10
C LYS A 63 -24.43 -0.91 2.65
N HIS A 64 -24.14 0.21 2.01
CA HIS A 64 -23.57 0.23 0.65
C HIS A 64 -22.19 -0.42 0.61
N ALA A 65 -21.31 -0.12 1.58
CA ALA A 65 -20.00 -0.75 1.66
C ALA A 65 -20.11 -2.27 1.84
N ILE A 66 -20.99 -2.74 2.73
CA ILE A 66 -21.20 -4.19 2.94
C ILE A 66 -21.65 -4.87 1.64
N CYS A 67 -22.66 -4.30 0.96
CA CYS A 67 -23.11 -4.84 -0.33
C CYS A 67 -22.00 -4.89 -1.38
N ARG A 68 -21.19 -3.84 -1.48
CA ARG A 68 -20.06 -3.78 -2.40
C ARG A 68 -18.96 -4.78 -2.06
N MET A 69 -18.68 -4.97 -0.77
CA MET A 69 -17.73 -5.98 -0.27
C MET A 69 -18.20 -7.39 -0.62
N ASP A 70 -19.46 -7.72 -0.31
CA ASP A 70 -20.03 -9.04 -0.60
C ASP A 70 -19.99 -9.34 -2.11
N CYS A 71 -20.41 -8.37 -2.94
CA CYS A 71 -20.39 -8.52 -4.39
C CYS A 71 -18.99 -8.74 -4.95
N ARG A 72 -17.97 -8.05 -4.42
CA ARG A 72 -16.58 -8.08 -4.88
C ARG A 72 -15.71 -9.07 -4.13
N GLN A 73 -16.31 -9.83 -3.20
CA GLN A 73 -15.61 -10.81 -2.37
C GLN A 73 -14.48 -10.19 -1.53
N VAL A 74 -14.67 -8.95 -1.08
CA VAL A 74 -13.73 -8.23 -0.22
C VAL A 74 -14.08 -8.49 1.24
N THR A 75 -13.11 -8.95 2.00
CA THR A 75 -13.25 -9.25 3.42
C THR A 75 -13.00 -8.00 4.28
N ARG A 76 -13.44 -8.04 5.55
CA ARG A 76 -13.11 -6.98 6.52
C ARG A 76 -11.61 -6.88 6.79
N ALA A 77 -10.91 -8.03 6.81
CA ALA A 77 -9.47 -8.07 6.99
C ALA A 77 -8.74 -7.30 5.88
N GLU A 78 -9.16 -7.48 4.62
CA GLU A 78 -8.58 -6.73 3.50
C GLU A 78 -8.87 -5.23 3.58
N VAL A 79 -10.05 -4.83 4.05
CA VAL A 79 -10.35 -3.41 4.28
C VAL A 79 -9.43 -2.83 5.35
N GLU A 80 -9.18 -3.56 6.45
CA GLU A 80 -8.26 -3.16 7.51
C GLU A 80 -6.81 -3.10 7.01
N GLU A 81 -6.38 -4.02 6.16
CA GLU A 81 -5.07 -3.99 5.50
C GLU A 81 -4.90 -2.74 4.63
N ILE A 82 -5.90 -2.40 3.82
CA ILE A 82 -5.86 -1.19 3.00
C ILE A 82 -5.89 0.07 3.87
N LEU A 83 -6.61 0.07 5.00
CA LEU A 83 -6.52 1.18 5.94
C LEU A 83 -5.10 1.33 6.49
N ALA A 84 -4.47 0.24 6.90
CA ALA A 84 -3.15 0.25 7.53
C ALA A 84 -2.02 0.59 6.55
N GLU A 85 -2.04 0.01 5.35
CA GLU A 85 -0.90 -0.01 4.43
C GLU A 85 -1.16 0.71 3.09
N GLY A 86 -2.42 0.98 2.76
CA GLY A 86 -2.82 1.60 1.50
C GLY A 86 -2.33 3.04 1.35
N LYS A 87 -2.11 3.47 0.12
CA LYS A 87 -1.71 4.83 -0.23
C LYS A 87 -2.93 5.69 -0.52
N VAL A 88 -2.93 6.92 -0.02
CA VAL A 88 -4.00 7.88 -0.33
C VAL A 88 -3.92 8.29 -1.80
N ASN A 89 -5.02 8.15 -2.51
CA ASN A 89 -5.18 8.69 -3.86
C ASN A 89 -5.85 10.08 -3.75
N PRO A 90 -5.10 11.18 -3.96
CA PRO A 90 -5.64 12.53 -3.79
C PRO A 90 -6.69 12.89 -4.85
N GLU A 91 -6.61 12.32 -6.05
CA GLU A 91 -7.58 12.59 -7.12
C GLU A 91 -8.95 11.96 -6.87
N LYS A 92 -8.99 10.92 -6.04
CA LYS A 92 -10.20 10.19 -5.66
C LYS A 92 -10.66 10.49 -4.23
N SER A 93 -9.96 11.39 -3.55
CA SER A 93 -10.26 11.86 -2.20
C SER A 93 -10.91 13.24 -2.25
N ASN A 94 -11.79 13.51 -1.30
CA ASN A 94 -12.38 14.82 -1.12
C ASN A 94 -12.24 15.27 0.35
N PRO A 95 -11.17 16.04 0.68
CA PRO A 95 -10.95 16.52 2.04
C PRO A 95 -11.97 17.56 2.51
N ASN A 96 -12.78 18.12 1.60
CA ASN A 96 -13.82 19.10 1.90
C ASN A 96 -15.24 18.51 1.90
N ASP A 97 -15.35 17.20 1.86
CA ASP A 97 -16.64 16.51 1.84
C ASP A 97 -17.41 16.71 3.16
N GLN A 98 -18.74 16.67 3.08
CA GLN A 98 -19.62 16.87 4.23
C GLN A 98 -20.53 15.67 4.42
N PRO A 99 -20.79 15.23 5.67
CA PRO A 99 -20.40 15.84 6.95
C PRO A 99 -18.96 15.51 7.39
N CYS A 100 -18.25 14.66 6.69
CA CYS A 100 -16.87 14.25 7.00
C CYS A 100 -16.05 14.20 5.72
N PRO A 101 -14.74 14.51 5.78
CA PRO A 101 -13.86 14.34 4.65
C PRO A 101 -13.87 12.89 4.17
N THR A 102 -13.61 12.65 2.89
CA THR A 102 -13.48 11.30 2.33
C THR A 102 -12.10 11.10 1.71
N TYR A 103 -11.49 9.95 2.03
CA TYR A 103 -10.19 9.57 1.51
C TYR A 103 -10.26 8.20 0.84
N ALA A 104 -9.77 8.16 -0.38
CA ALA A 104 -9.60 6.92 -1.13
C ALA A 104 -8.19 6.37 -0.90
N LEU A 105 -8.09 5.18 -0.32
CA LEU A 105 -6.84 4.46 -0.13
C LEU A 105 -6.76 3.31 -1.11
N GLU A 106 -5.59 3.14 -1.73
CA GLU A 106 -5.33 2.11 -2.73
C GLU A 106 -4.16 1.22 -2.30
N GLY A 107 -4.29 -0.07 -2.57
CA GLY A 107 -3.24 -1.05 -2.27
C GLY A 107 -3.62 -2.46 -2.69
N TYR A 108 -2.69 -3.36 -2.52
CA TYR A 108 -2.92 -4.79 -2.70
C TYR A 108 -3.18 -5.44 -1.34
N SER A 109 -4.25 -6.24 -1.24
CA SER A 109 -4.45 -7.11 -0.09
C SER A 109 -3.43 -8.26 -0.11
N ARG A 110 -3.26 -8.94 1.03
CA ARG A 110 -2.40 -10.15 1.09
C ARG A 110 -2.91 -11.28 0.22
N GLU A 111 -4.19 -11.29 -0.08
CA GLU A 111 -4.83 -12.25 -1.00
C GLU A 111 -4.62 -11.86 -2.48
N GLY A 112 -4.03 -10.69 -2.74
CA GLY A 112 -3.62 -10.22 -4.07
C GLY A 112 -4.67 -9.40 -4.80
N GLN A 113 -5.77 -8.99 -4.16
CA GLN A 113 -6.72 -8.07 -4.76
C GLN A 113 -6.19 -6.64 -4.75
N HIS A 114 -6.29 -5.95 -5.88
CA HIS A 114 -5.95 -4.53 -5.99
C HIS A 114 -7.18 -3.68 -5.67
N LEU A 115 -7.19 -3.08 -4.50
CA LEU A 115 -8.37 -2.45 -3.95
C LEU A 115 -8.22 -0.94 -3.81
N ARG A 116 -9.33 -0.23 -4.04
CA ARG A 116 -9.55 1.14 -3.60
C ARG A 116 -10.68 1.12 -2.58
N ILE A 117 -10.40 1.55 -1.37
CA ILE A 117 -11.39 1.68 -0.30
C ILE A 117 -11.56 3.17 0.02
N VAL A 118 -12.80 3.62 0.09
CA VAL A 118 -13.14 5.00 0.48
C VAL A 118 -13.54 5.02 1.93
N PHE A 119 -12.79 5.78 2.72
CA PHE A 119 -13.01 5.98 4.14
C PHE A 119 -13.44 7.42 4.42
N ALA A 120 -14.35 7.59 5.38
CA ALA A 120 -14.76 8.89 5.89
C ALA A 120 -14.44 8.97 7.40
N PRO A 121 -13.27 9.51 7.79
CA PRO A 121 -12.95 9.78 9.20
C PRO A 121 -13.73 10.99 9.68
N CYS A 122 -14.75 10.74 10.53
CA CYS A 122 -15.54 11.80 11.13
C CYS A 122 -14.92 12.30 12.45
N ASP A 123 -14.03 11.52 13.03
CA ASP A 123 -13.24 11.86 14.21
C ASP A 123 -11.87 11.12 14.16
N SER A 124 -11.05 11.33 15.18
CA SER A 124 -9.71 10.76 15.24
C SER A 124 -9.65 9.26 15.53
N GLN A 125 -10.76 8.64 15.94
CA GLN A 125 -10.80 7.24 16.39
C GLN A 125 -11.69 6.37 15.51
N HIS A 126 -12.64 6.95 14.78
CA HIS A 126 -13.60 6.22 13.96
C HIS A 126 -13.54 6.67 12.51
N ALA A 127 -13.65 5.70 11.61
CA ALA A 127 -13.81 5.97 10.19
C ALA A 127 -14.93 5.09 9.61
N LYS A 128 -15.77 5.69 8.76
CA LYS A 128 -16.79 4.94 8.02
C LYS A 128 -16.21 4.42 6.72
N VAL A 129 -16.44 3.14 6.45
CA VAL A 129 -16.18 2.55 5.15
C VAL A 129 -17.37 2.86 4.25
N ILE A 130 -17.14 3.66 3.22
CA ILE A 130 -18.18 4.15 2.32
C ILE A 130 -18.39 3.17 1.16
N THR A 131 -17.31 2.72 0.55
CA THR A 131 -17.35 1.75 -0.56
C THR A 131 -15.99 1.08 -0.74
N CYS A 132 -15.97 -0.06 -1.43
CA CYS A 132 -14.76 -0.71 -1.92
C CYS A 132 -14.87 -0.94 -3.44
N ILE A 133 -13.77 -0.86 -4.14
CA ILE A 133 -13.63 -1.02 -5.58
C ILE A 133 -12.45 -1.96 -5.83
N ASP A 134 -12.69 -2.99 -6.63
CA ASP A 134 -11.63 -3.81 -7.20
C ASP A 134 -11.12 -3.10 -8.46
N LEU A 135 -9.83 -2.79 -8.51
CA LEU A 135 -9.23 -2.01 -9.59
C LEU A 135 -8.84 -2.87 -10.79
N ASP A 136 -8.70 -4.18 -10.60
CA ASP A 136 -8.26 -5.10 -11.64
C ASP A 136 -9.43 -5.86 -12.29
N LYS A 137 -10.63 -5.84 -11.66
CA LYS A 137 -11.78 -6.60 -12.12
C LYS A 137 -13.07 -5.78 -12.08
N GLU A 138 -13.81 -5.83 -13.17
CA GLU A 138 -15.16 -5.28 -13.23
C GLU A 138 -16.17 -6.25 -12.62
N TRP A 139 -17.05 -5.70 -11.80
CA TRP A 139 -18.10 -6.45 -11.10
C TRP A 139 -19.46 -5.80 -11.35
N THR A 140 -20.44 -6.60 -11.71
CA THR A 140 -21.82 -6.13 -11.80
C THR A 140 -22.49 -6.25 -10.45
N CYS A 141 -22.50 -5.18 -9.66
CA CYS A 141 -23.07 -5.13 -8.33
C CYS A 141 -24.37 -4.30 -8.34
N HIS A 142 -25.43 -4.87 -7.80
CA HIS A 142 -26.72 -4.20 -7.59
C HIS A 142 -26.82 -3.79 -6.11
N CYS A 143 -26.24 -2.65 -5.76
CA CYS A 143 -26.18 -2.11 -4.40
C CYS A 143 -26.88 -0.75 -4.40
N ASP A 144 -28.15 -0.73 -4.11
CA ASP A 144 -28.99 0.48 -3.99
C ASP A 144 -29.01 1.01 -2.55
#